data_b1a41c791039dee4f615ea458afae3fb
#
_entry.id   b1a41c791039dee4f615ea458afae3fb
#
_cell.length_a   1.000
_cell.length_b   1.000
_cell.length_c   1.000
_cell.angle_alpha   90.00
_cell.angle_beta   90.00
_cell.angle_gamma   90.00
#
_symmetry.space_group_name_H-M   'P 1'
#
loop_
_entity.id
_entity.type
_entity.pdbx_description
1 polymer ?
#
loop_
_entity_poly.entity_id
_entity_poly.type
_entity_poly.pdbx_seq_one_letter_code
_entity_poly.pdbx_strand_id
1 'polypeptide(L)'
;MVKEFLSQKGVGFEERDVSRNPSAVQELVRNTGQMGVPVTVINGQAVVGFDRAQLEQLLAQQPAGGRPSFGASIADASKITAKQGSGITLGAYIGKVRPGSVAQRIGLAPGDIITELNLQRIANAGDLERTLASLNKGNRFSLVFLRGNKTMSIEGVL
;
A
#
# COMPACT_ATOMS: atom_id res chain seq x y z
N MET A 1 -8.26 21.47 -8.70
CA MET A 1 -9.38 20.96 -7.86
C MET A 1 -9.21 19.48 -7.53
N VAL A 2 -9.41 18.51 -8.47
CA VAL A 2 -9.24 17.07 -8.14
C VAL A 2 -7.83 16.74 -7.66
N LYS A 3 -6.80 17.20 -8.36
CA LYS A 3 -5.39 16.98 -8.01
C LYS A 3 -5.02 17.53 -6.63
N GLU A 4 -5.45 18.76 -6.36
CA GLU A 4 -5.22 19.43 -5.06
C GLU A 4 -5.90 18.65 -3.92
N PHE A 5 -7.13 18.20 -4.15
CA PHE A 5 -7.87 17.39 -3.19
C PHE A 5 -7.16 16.06 -2.89
N LEU A 6 -6.72 15.32 -3.90
CA LEU A 6 -5.98 14.06 -3.73
C LEU A 6 -4.63 14.28 -3.04
N SER A 7 -3.92 15.36 -3.40
CA SER A 7 -2.67 15.77 -2.74
C SER A 7 -2.86 16.12 -1.28
N GLN A 8 -3.91 16.86 -0.92
CA GLN A 8 -4.26 17.19 0.47
C GLN A 8 -4.58 15.95 1.31
N LYS A 9 -5.18 14.92 0.67
CA LYS A 9 -5.46 13.64 1.32
C LYS A 9 -4.24 12.70 1.37
N GLY A 10 -3.10 13.12 0.83
CA GLY A 10 -1.89 12.29 0.77
C GLY A 10 -2.01 11.06 -0.14
N VAL A 11 -2.93 11.08 -1.09
CA VAL A 11 -3.16 9.99 -2.03
C VAL A 11 -2.29 10.19 -3.26
N GLY A 12 -1.42 9.21 -3.54
CA GLY A 12 -0.66 9.18 -4.80
C GLY A 12 -1.58 8.91 -5.97
N PHE A 13 -1.43 9.66 -7.06
CA PHE A 13 -2.21 9.47 -8.29
C PHE A 13 -1.32 9.58 -9.52
N GLU A 14 -1.73 8.92 -10.59
CA GLU A 14 -1.14 9.03 -11.92
C GLU A 14 -2.07 9.88 -12.80
N GLU A 15 -1.51 10.93 -13.40
CA GLU A 15 -2.23 11.76 -14.35
C GLU A 15 -2.01 11.26 -15.78
N ARG A 16 -3.10 11.09 -16.52
CA ARG A 16 -3.07 10.72 -17.93
C ARG A 16 -3.78 11.77 -18.75
N ASP A 17 -3.01 12.43 -19.63
CA ASP A 17 -3.55 13.42 -20.55
C ASP A 17 -4.22 12.71 -21.74
N VAL A 18 -5.55 12.72 -21.76
CA VAL A 18 -6.33 12.10 -22.83
C VAL A 18 -6.27 12.88 -24.15
N SER A 19 -5.87 14.15 -24.13
CA SER A 19 -5.74 14.95 -25.34
C SER A 19 -4.56 14.53 -26.22
N ARG A 20 -3.56 13.87 -25.61
CA ARG A 20 -2.32 13.45 -26.27
C ARG A 20 -2.12 11.94 -26.32
N ASN A 21 -3.01 11.17 -25.69
CA ASN A 21 -2.86 9.72 -25.58
C ASN A 21 -4.13 8.98 -26.01
N PRO A 22 -4.19 8.45 -27.24
CA PRO A 22 -5.35 7.72 -27.75
C PRO A 22 -5.72 6.50 -26.91
N SER A 23 -4.74 5.82 -26.30
CA SER A 23 -5.00 4.67 -25.41
C SER A 23 -5.72 5.10 -24.14
N ALA A 24 -5.38 6.27 -23.60
CA ALA A 24 -6.06 6.84 -22.42
C ALA A 24 -7.51 7.22 -22.74
N VAL A 25 -7.80 7.68 -23.97
CA VAL A 25 -9.19 7.92 -24.42
C VAL A 25 -9.99 6.63 -24.47
N GLN A 26 -9.42 5.55 -25.01
CA GLN A 26 -10.10 4.25 -25.06
C GLN A 26 -10.38 3.69 -23.66
N GLU A 27 -9.43 3.83 -22.74
CA GLU A 27 -9.59 3.43 -21.35
C GLU A 27 -10.67 4.27 -20.65
N LEU A 28 -10.69 5.58 -20.90
CA LEU A 28 -11.71 6.50 -20.40
C LEU A 28 -13.11 6.07 -20.84
N VAL A 29 -13.32 5.87 -22.14
CA VAL A 29 -14.62 5.47 -22.71
C VAL A 29 -15.04 4.09 -22.21
N ARG A 30 -14.10 3.14 -22.08
CA ARG A 30 -14.38 1.80 -21.55
C ARG A 30 -14.85 1.85 -20.09
N ASN A 31 -14.24 2.71 -19.27
CA ASN A 31 -14.53 2.79 -17.84
C ASN A 31 -15.73 3.67 -17.50
N THR A 32 -16.07 4.65 -18.35
CA THR A 32 -17.09 5.65 -18.03
C THR A 32 -18.26 5.67 -19.01
N GLY A 33 -18.08 5.13 -20.21
CA GLY A 33 -19.04 5.27 -21.31
C GLY A 33 -19.17 6.70 -21.85
N GLN A 34 -18.38 7.65 -21.38
CA GLN A 34 -18.47 9.07 -21.68
C GLN A 34 -17.10 9.68 -22.00
N MET A 35 -17.08 10.80 -22.74
CA MET A 35 -15.86 11.57 -23.04
C MET A 35 -15.66 12.78 -22.12
N GLY A 36 -16.29 12.80 -20.94
CA GLY A 36 -16.18 13.92 -20.00
C GLY A 36 -14.84 13.93 -19.25
N VAL A 37 -14.25 15.11 -19.05
CA VAL A 37 -13.05 15.31 -18.22
C VAL A 37 -13.33 16.40 -17.18
N PRO A 38 -12.77 16.32 -15.97
CA PRO A 38 -11.86 15.30 -15.45
C PRO A 38 -12.58 14.00 -15.06
N VAL A 39 -11.91 12.87 -15.19
CA VAL A 39 -12.34 11.58 -14.65
C VAL A 39 -11.28 11.06 -13.70
N THR A 40 -11.74 10.63 -12.54
CA THR A 40 -10.88 9.97 -11.53
C THR A 40 -11.30 8.52 -11.42
N VAL A 41 -10.37 7.59 -11.62
CA VAL A 41 -10.62 6.15 -11.44
C VAL A 41 -10.00 5.69 -10.12
N ILE A 42 -10.84 5.15 -9.24
CA ILE A 42 -10.45 4.64 -7.92
C ILE A 42 -10.93 3.20 -7.82
N ASN A 43 -10.02 2.23 -7.70
CA ASN A 43 -10.33 0.79 -7.62
C ASN A 43 -11.25 0.28 -8.75
N GLY A 44 -11.08 0.81 -9.96
CA GLY A 44 -11.91 0.45 -11.11
C GLY A 44 -13.27 1.16 -11.17
N GLN A 45 -13.59 2.02 -10.20
CA GLN A 45 -14.78 2.87 -10.22
C GLN A 45 -14.41 4.26 -10.73
N ALA A 46 -15.15 4.74 -11.72
CA ALA A 46 -14.91 6.03 -12.34
C ALA A 46 -15.83 7.10 -11.75
N VAL A 47 -15.24 8.22 -11.34
CA VAL A 47 -15.94 9.44 -10.92
C VAL A 47 -15.76 10.48 -12.01
N VAL A 48 -16.84 10.90 -12.65
CA VAL A 48 -16.82 11.93 -13.68
C VAL A 48 -17.00 13.29 -13.03
N GLY A 49 -16.10 14.23 -13.33
CA GLY A 49 -16.10 15.55 -12.72
C GLY A 49 -15.44 15.58 -11.34
N PHE A 50 -15.74 16.63 -10.57
CA PHE A 50 -15.27 16.79 -9.20
C PHE A 50 -16.43 16.60 -8.22
N ASP A 51 -16.75 15.33 -7.94
CA ASP A 51 -17.67 14.98 -6.85
C ASP A 51 -16.87 14.62 -5.60
N ARG A 52 -16.75 15.61 -4.71
CA ARG A 52 -15.97 15.48 -3.46
C ARG A 52 -16.54 14.39 -2.55
N ALA A 53 -17.86 14.28 -2.44
CA ALA A 53 -18.51 13.31 -1.56
C ALA A 53 -18.24 11.88 -2.04
N GLN A 54 -18.38 11.65 -3.34
CA GLN A 54 -18.12 10.35 -3.95
C GLN A 54 -16.63 10.00 -3.91
N LEU A 55 -15.73 10.97 -4.15
CA LEU A 55 -14.29 10.79 -4.01
C LEU A 55 -13.89 10.45 -2.57
N GLU A 56 -14.42 11.15 -1.57
CA GLU A 56 -14.16 10.85 -0.16
C GLU A 56 -14.68 9.47 0.25
N GLN A 57 -15.86 9.08 -0.21
CA GLN A 57 -16.43 7.76 0.05
C GLN A 57 -15.57 6.64 -0.57
N LEU A 58 -15.14 6.80 -1.81
CA LEU A 58 -14.28 5.84 -2.48
C LEU A 58 -12.87 5.76 -1.87
N LEU A 59 -12.33 6.91 -1.46
CA LEU A 59 -11.05 6.97 -0.74
C LEU A 59 -11.14 6.37 0.67
N ALA A 60 -12.26 6.52 1.36
CA ALA A 60 -12.50 5.90 2.66
C ALA A 60 -12.64 4.37 2.55
N GLN A 61 -13.09 3.86 1.42
CA GLN A 61 -13.12 2.43 1.12
C GLN A 61 -11.76 1.90 0.63
N GLN A 62 -10.82 2.79 0.29
CA GLN A 62 -9.44 2.40 0.05
C GLN A 62 -8.77 2.10 1.40
N PRO A 63 -8.14 0.94 1.53
CA PRO A 63 -7.07 0.82 2.53
C PRO A 63 -6.00 1.85 2.14
N ALA A 64 -5.65 2.70 3.09
CA ALA A 64 -4.76 3.85 2.93
C ALA A 64 -3.61 3.58 1.95
N GLY A 65 -3.64 4.27 0.79
CA GLY A 65 -2.61 4.25 -0.25
C GLY A 65 -2.86 3.23 -1.36
N GLY A 66 -3.01 3.71 -2.61
CA GLY A 66 -3.04 2.92 -3.86
C GLY A 66 -1.70 2.26 -4.20
N ARG A 67 -1.08 1.64 -3.24
CA ARG A 67 0.11 0.78 -3.34
C ARG A 67 -0.38 -0.66 -3.35
N PRO A 68 0.32 -1.58 -4.02
CA PRO A 68 0.03 -2.99 -3.89
C PRO A 68 -0.05 -3.29 -2.41
N SER A 69 -1.25 -3.56 -1.90
CA SER A 69 -1.43 -3.64 -0.46
C SER A 69 -0.74 -4.91 0.00
N PHE A 70 0.42 -4.75 0.61
CA PHE A 70 1.08 -5.82 1.36
C PHE A 70 0.07 -6.49 2.31
N GLY A 71 -0.95 -5.71 2.73
CA GLY A 71 -2.14 -6.19 3.41
C GLY A 71 -1.90 -6.55 4.85
N ALA A 72 -0.95 -5.89 5.48
CA ALA A 72 -0.74 -5.95 6.92
C ALA A 72 -0.84 -4.56 7.54
N SER A 73 -1.36 -4.47 8.76
CA SER A 73 -1.18 -3.27 9.58
C SER A 73 0.20 -3.31 10.22
N ILE A 74 0.93 -2.21 10.10
CA ILE A 74 2.34 -2.12 10.47
C ILE A 74 2.49 -1.05 11.54
N ALA A 75 3.33 -1.32 12.54
CA ALA A 75 3.69 -0.38 13.60
C ALA A 75 5.19 -0.47 13.89
N ASP A 76 5.75 0.52 14.60
CA ASP A 76 7.15 0.46 15.04
C ASP A 76 7.30 -0.62 16.11
N ALA A 77 8.12 -1.62 15.84
CA ALA A 77 8.36 -2.72 16.78
C ALA A 77 8.92 -2.22 18.11
N SER A 78 9.80 -1.23 18.09
CA SER A 78 10.38 -0.62 19.28
C SER A 78 9.34 -0.08 20.26
N LYS A 79 8.26 0.52 19.76
CA LYS A 79 7.16 1.03 20.58
C LYS A 79 6.31 -0.08 21.20
N ILE A 80 6.12 -1.17 20.46
CA ILE A 80 5.33 -2.30 20.92
C ILE A 80 6.10 -3.15 21.93
N THR A 81 7.35 -3.50 21.63
CA THR A 81 8.20 -4.33 22.50
C THR A 81 8.58 -3.62 23.81
N ALA A 82 8.79 -2.29 23.76
CA ALA A 82 9.01 -1.49 24.96
C ALA A 82 7.80 -1.54 25.92
N LYS A 83 6.57 -1.50 25.38
CA LYS A 83 5.34 -1.61 26.19
C LYS A 83 5.14 -3.02 26.77
N GLN A 84 5.64 -4.03 26.09
CA GLN A 84 5.52 -5.44 26.53
C GLN A 84 6.64 -5.89 27.47
N GLY A 85 7.60 -5.00 27.78
CA GLY A 85 8.75 -5.32 28.63
C GLY A 85 9.74 -6.33 28.03
N SER A 86 9.66 -6.59 26.73
CA SER A 86 10.45 -7.61 26.02
C SER A 86 11.78 -7.09 25.47
N GLY A 87 12.22 -5.90 25.91
CA GLY A 87 13.38 -5.21 25.34
C GLY A 87 13.03 -4.43 24.07
N ILE A 88 13.98 -3.60 23.61
CA ILE A 88 13.78 -2.79 22.40
C ILE A 88 14.19 -3.60 21.18
N THR A 89 13.23 -3.99 20.35
CA THR A 89 13.48 -4.65 19.07
C THR A 89 13.21 -3.66 17.95
N LEU A 90 14.19 -3.45 17.07
CA LEU A 90 14.02 -2.63 15.88
C LEU A 90 13.34 -3.45 14.78
N GLY A 91 12.48 -2.80 14.01
CA GLY A 91 11.76 -3.42 12.90
C GLY A 91 10.33 -2.93 12.75
N ALA A 92 9.63 -3.51 11.79
CA ALA A 92 8.22 -3.25 11.54
C ALA A 92 7.37 -4.38 12.12
N TYR A 93 6.60 -4.08 13.16
CA TYR A 93 5.70 -5.02 13.83
C TYR A 93 4.43 -5.22 13.02
N ILE A 94 4.03 -6.46 12.83
CA ILE A 94 2.78 -6.84 12.14
C ILE A 94 1.65 -6.95 13.16
N GLY A 95 0.70 -6.03 13.12
CA GLY A 95 -0.46 -6.02 14.03
C GLY A 95 -1.61 -6.87 13.53
N LYS A 96 -1.97 -6.73 12.24
CA LYS A 96 -3.04 -7.51 11.59
C LYS A 96 -2.63 -7.89 10.18
N VAL A 97 -3.08 -9.04 9.72
CA VAL A 97 -2.89 -9.51 8.35
C VAL A 97 -4.25 -9.67 7.70
N ARG A 98 -4.42 -9.05 6.52
CA ARG A 98 -5.69 -9.11 5.78
C ARG A 98 -5.81 -10.43 5.04
N PRO A 99 -6.97 -11.09 5.08
CA PRO A 99 -7.24 -12.27 4.25
C PRO A 99 -7.03 -12.00 2.75
N GLY A 100 -6.40 -12.94 2.05
CA GLY A 100 -6.10 -12.84 0.62
C GLY A 100 -4.96 -11.89 0.24
N SER A 101 -4.32 -11.25 1.21
CA SER A 101 -3.20 -10.32 0.98
C SER A 101 -1.89 -11.03 0.68
N VAL A 102 -0.91 -10.25 0.19
CA VAL A 102 0.47 -10.73 0.00
C VAL A 102 1.04 -11.22 1.32
N ALA A 103 0.88 -10.47 2.41
CA ALA A 103 1.35 -10.84 3.73
C ALA A 103 0.81 -12.20 4.20
N GLN A 104 -0.48 -12.49 3.96
CA GLN A 104 -1.06 -13.79 4.28
C GLN A 104 -0.49 -14.90 3.40
N ARG A 105 -0.39 -14.67 2.09
CA ARG A 105 0.12 -15.68 1.14
C ARG A 105 1.54 -16.12 1.43
N ILE A 106 2.38 -15.20 1.92
CA ILE A 106 3.76 -15.49 2.32
C ILE A 106 3.87 -16.00 3.76
N GLY A 107 2.75 -16.18 4.48
CA GLY A 107 2.72 -16.79 5.80
C GLY A 107 3.08 -15.87 6.96
N LEU A 108 3.02 -14.54 6.78
CA LEU A 108 3.14 -13.60 7.90
C LEU A 108 1.92 -13.69 8.82
N ALA A 109 2.16 -13.52 10.10
CA ALA A 109 1.16 -13.55 11.15
C ALA A 109 1.25 -12.31 12.05
N PRO A 110 0.16 -11.94 12.74
CA PRO A 110 0.23 -10.92 13.79
C PRO A 110 1.27 -11.31 14.86
N GLY A 111 2.09 -10.33 15.25
CA GLY A 111 3.19 -10.54 16.17
C GLY A 111 4.57 -10.71 15.52
N ASP A 112 4.63 -10.90 14.20
CA ASP A 112 5.89 -10.92 13.47
C ASP A 112 6.53 -9.53 13.43
N ILE A 113 7.87 -9.48 13.48
CA ILE A 113 8.64 -8.25 13.37
C ILE A 113 9.54 -8.35 12.14
N ILE A 114 9.25 -7.58 11.11
CA ILE A 114 10.08 -7.54 9.90
C ILE A 114 11.33 -6.73 10.20
N THR A 115 12.49 -7.33 9.96
CA THR A 115 13.81 -6.73 10.22
C THR A 115 14.60 -6.43 8.97
N GLU A 116 14.24 -7.07 7.83
CA GLU A 116 14.92 -6.88 6.55
C GLU A 116 13.98 -7.14 5.38
N LEU A 117 14.14 -6.36 4.30
CA LEU A 117 13.45 -6.54 3.02
C LEU A 117 14.45 -6.30 1.88
N ASN A 118 14.65 -7.30 1.01
CA ASN A 118 15.62 -7.25 -0.09
C ASN A 118 17.04 -6.85 0.35
N LEU A 119 17.54 -7.44 1.44
CA LEU A 119 18.84 -7.13 2.04
C LEU A 119 18.91 -5.69 2.62
N GLN A 120 17.83 -4.97 2.63
CA GLN A 120 17.73 -3.66 3.23
C GLN A 120 17.16 -3.76 4.64
N ARG A 121 17.91 -3.25 5.61
CA ARG A 121 17.51 -3.27 7.02
C ARG A 121 16.28 -2.40 7.25
N ILE A 122 15.32 -2.94 7.99
CA ILE A 122 14.08 -2.29 8.40
C ILE A 122 14.16 -1.99 9.89
N ALA A 123 14.26 -0.73 10.27
CA ALA A 123 14.36 -0.30 11.65
C ALA A 123 13.00 0.09 12.26
N ASN A 124 12.03 0.45 11.43
CA ASN A 124 10.70 0.92 11.84
C ASN A 124 9.65 0.68 10.73
N ALA A 125 8.40 0.98 11.03
CA ALA A 125 7.29 0.85 10.09
C ALA A 125 7.48 1.71 8.81
N GLY A 126 7.98 2.93 8.96
CA GLY A 126 8.20 3.85 7.83
C GLY A 126 9.27 3.35 6.85
N ASP A 127 10.29 2.63 7.33
CA ASP A 127 11.31 2.02 6.47
C ASP A 127 10.67 0.91 5.61
N LEU A 128 9.86 0.06 6.22
CA LEU A 128 9.14 -0.98 5.49
C LEU A 128 8.20 -0.40 4.43
N GLU A 129 7.44 0.62 4.78
CA GLU A 129 6.54 1.29 3.85
C GLU A 129 7.27 1.89 2.66
N ARG A 130 8.40 2.58 2.90
CA ARG A 130 9.24 3.17 1.85
C ARG A 130 9.83 2.11 0.93
N THR A 131 10.34 1.02 1.50
CA THR A 131 10.94 -0.06 0.73
C THR A 131 9.88 -0.82 -0.08
N LEU A 132 8.71 -1.11 0.50
CA LEU A 132 7.57 -1.68 -0.23
C LEU A 132 7.08 -0.76 -1.35
N ALA A 133 7.10 0.56 -1.12
CA ALA A 133 6.68 1.55 -2.13
C ALA A 133 7.62 1.62 -3.34
N SER A 134 8.88 1.23 -3.19
CA SER A 134 9.85 1.13 -4.29
C SER A 134 9.69 -0.13 -5.13
N LEU A 135 8.92 -1.12 -4.66
CA LEU A 135 8.64 -2.35 -5.38
C LEU A 135 7.43 -2.19 -6.28
N ASN A 136 7.52 -2.71 -7.49
CA ASN A 136 6.40 -2.76 -8.43
C ASN A 136 5.63 -4.07 -8.27
N LYS A 137 4.35 -4.05 -8.64
CA LYS A 137 3.52 -5.25 -8.71
C LYS A 137 4.18 -6.30 -9.60
N GLY A 138 4.29 -7.54 -9.09
CA GLY A 138 4.97 -8.64 -9.78
C GLY A 138 6.46 -8.77 -9.45
N ASN A 139 7.07 -7.82 -8.72
CA ASN A 139 8.45 -7.97 -8.28
C ASN A 139 8.58 -9.03 -7.19
N ARG A 140 9.62 -9.86 -7.32
CA ARG A 140 10.03 -10.75 -6.24
C ARG A 140 10.72 -9.96 -5.14
N PHE A 141 10.51 -10.38 -3.91
CA PHE A 141 11.20 -9.81 -2.76
C PHE A 141 11.56 -10.92 -1.77
N SER A 142 12.64 -10.71 -1.02
CA SER A 142 13.02 -11.51 0.13
C SER A 142 12.77 -10.73 1.41
N LEU A 143 12.30 -11.40 2.44
CA LEU A 143 11.91 -10.79 3.69
C LEU A 143 12.43 -11.61 4.85
N VAL A 144 13.09 -10.94 5.82
CA VAL A 144 13.53 -11.53 7.07
C VAL A 144 12.69 -10.94 8.20
N PHE A 145 12.20 -11.82 9.07
CA PHE A 145 11.36 -11.41 10.19
C PHE A 145 11.62 -12.29 11.43
N LEU A 146 11.27 -11.75 12.57
CA LEU A 146 11.30 -12.44 13.85
C LEU A 146 9.88 -12.91 14.20
N ARG A 147 9.74 -14.17 14.55
CA ARG A 147 8.54 -14.75 15.14
C ARG A 147 8.88 -15.26 16.54
N GLY A 148 8.50 -14.50 17.56
CA GLY A 148 9.05 -14.71 18.91
C GLY A 148 10.57 -14.51 18.90
N ASN A 149 11.32 -15.54 19.29
CA ASN A 149 12.80 -15.52 19.32
C ASN A 149 13.45 -16.20 18.11
N LYS A 150 12.68 -16.54 17.07
CA LYS A 150 13.19 -17.21 15.87
C LYS A 150 13.26 -16.24 14.70
N THR A 151 14.43 -16.17 14.06
CA THR A 151 14.61 -15.48 12.80
C THR A 151 14.17 -16.39 11.67
N MET A 152 13.31 -15.90 10.79
CA MET A 152 12.79 -16.60 9.63
C MET A 152 12.98 -15.74 8.37
N SER A 153 13.19 -16.39 7.24
CA SER A 153 13.26 -15.73 5.94
C SER A 153 12.24 -16.36 4.99
N ILE A 154 11.62 -15.53 4.18
CA ILE A 154 10.67 -15.95 3.16
C ILE A 154 10.85 -15.10 1.92
N GLU A 155 10.43 -15.66 0.79
CA GLU A 155 10.35 -14.96 -0.48
C GLU A 155 8.90 -14.84 -0.90
N GLY A 156 8.60 -13.75 -1.60
CA GLY A 156 7.26 -13.48 -2.09
C GLY A 156 7.27 -12.69 -3.40
N VAL A 157 6.06 -12.51 -3.94
CA VAL A 157 5.81 -11.66 -5.11
C VAL A 157 4.72 -10.66 -4.73
N LEU A 158 4.96 -9.38 -5.03
CA LEU A 158 4.06 -8.27 -4.71
C LEU A 158 2.84 -8.22 -5.63
#